data_210f257e703c5386b2bcbc3a6d777ff7
#
_entry.id   210f257e703c5386b2bcbc3a6d777ff7
#
_cell.length_a   1.000
_cell.length_b   1.000
_cell.length_c   1.000
_cell.angle_alpha   90.00
_cell.angle_beta   90.00
_cell.angle_gamma   90.00
#
_symmetry.space_group_name_H-M   'P 1'
#
loop_
_entity.id
_entity.type
_entity.pdbx_description
1 polymer ?
#
loop_
_entity_poly.entity_id
_entity_poly.type
_entity_poly.pdbx_seq_one_letter_code
_entity_poly.pdbx_strand_id
1 'polypeptide(L)'
;MFDSNAFRSKVTERLNRPRSHRVILRRCDALEPDITRGILAESLQDLGLRPRGKVLIKPNVVSANRGYIHHSYTDPRLVAEAVRFSLTGGATQVSVGESGGFGIPSRLFLREAGYLDLKKLGARVVDFNVEPTFPVELSRGLHHRGMLLASSLYEADFLWWMPKLKYHICCTVTCAIKLNIGILTHRERMLYHDDRLDEKIVDLLEIGYPDAVVTDAVEVGHGYESAPHSVHLGALLIADDPVAMDIVACRILGFDPRESRHLMLAMERGYGPKSIDDVKVEGDITVEQLRAATHGLESEYQDIQKVKTPIRFYNGVDPERGRFCHGGCLAAVKGCLGTIDKYKPGSVARAKEGAIVTGVYRGDVNACGGVALLVGSCTKVEGRITAGRIKRLGGCPIGTKQLFFSLPFAFGLPSPMLSLRDAVLFVFFSIDKFFRRLIAG
;
A
#
# COMPACT_ATOMS: atom_id res chain seq x y z
N MET A 1 22.27 -13.24 -16.67
CA MET A 1 21.38 -13.13 -17.84
C MET A 1 19.99 -13.54 -17.36
N PHE A 2 18.92 -12.86 -17.78
CA PHE A 2 17.54 -13.20 -17.42
C PHE A 2 17.12 -14.46 -18.20
N ASP A 3 16.74 -15.52 -17.49
CA ASP A 3 16.17 -16.73 -18.06
C ASP A 3 14.65 -16.75 -17.80
N SER A 4 13.90 -16.40 -18.82
CA SER A 4 12.43 -16.34 -18.77
C SER A 4 11.80 -17.69 -18.47
N ASN A 5 12.37 -18.78 -18.97
CA ASN A 5 11.80 -20.13 -18.79
C ASN A 5 12.02 -20.62 -17.35
N ALA A 6 13.23 -20.45 -16.81
CA ALA A 6 13.52 -20.80 -15.42
C ALA A 6 12.67 -19.97 -14.45
N PHE A 7 12.45 -18.67 -14.74
CA PHE A 7 11.58 -17.84 -13.93
C PHE A 7 10.12 -18.30 -13.98
N ARG A 8 9.61 -18.61 -15.19
CA ARG A 8 8.24 -19.14 -15.35
C ARG A 8 8.03 -20.45 -14.60
N SER A 9 9.03 -21.34 -14.61
CA SER A 9 8.99 -22.58 -13.83
C SER A 9 8.85 -22.32 -12.33
N LYS A 10 9.65 -21.39 -11.77
CA LYS A 10 9.55 -20.99 -10.36
C LYS A 10 8.16 -20.43 -10.01
N VAL A 11 7.61 -19.56 -10.87
CA VAL A 11 6.27 -18.99 -10.67
C VAL A 11 5.21 -20.08 -10.67
N THR A 12 5.26 -20.99 -11.64
CA THR A 12 4.30 -22.11 -11.76
C THR A 12 4.38 -23.05 -10.55
N GLU A 13 5.59 -23.41 -10.12
CA GLU A 13 5.80 -24.24 -8.93
C GLU A 13 5.20 -23.57 -7.68
N ARG A 14 5.45 -22.28 -7.49
CA ARG A 14 4.92 -21.51 -6.34
C ARG A 14 3.40 -21.45 -6.34
N LEU A 15 2.78 -21.21 -7.49
CA LEU A 15 1.31 -21.14 -7.62
C LEU A 15 0.64 -22.51 -7.41
N ASN A 16 1.30 -23.60 -7.78
CA ASN A 16 0.78 -24.97 -7.65
C ASN A 16 1.09 -25.60 -6.28
N ARG A 17 1.86 -24.93 -5.43
CA ARG A 17 2.17 -25.46 -4.09
C ARG A 17 0.89 -25.56 -3.26
N PRO A 18 0.61 -26.74 -2.65
CA PRO A 18 -0.52 -26.89 -1.74
C PRO A 18 -0.45 -25.87 -0.59
N ARG A 19 -1.58 -25.27 -0.25
CA ARG A 19 -1.73 -24.32 0.85
C ARG A 19 -2.66 -24.88 1.90
N SER A 20 -2.36 -24.57 3.16
CA SER A 20 -3.17 -25.07 4.28
C SER A 20 -4.48 -24.29 4.46
N HIS A 21 -4.55 -23.08 3.91
CA HIS A 21 -5.62 -22.10 4.15
C HIS A 21 -5.85 -21.83 5.65
N ARG A 22 -4.81 -22.04 6.46
CA ARG A 22 -4.80 -21.73 7.89
C ARG A 22 -4.26 -20.32 8.12
N VAL A 23 -4.87 -19.61 9.07
CA VAL A 23 -4.37 -18.34 9.57
C VAL A 23 -4.19 -18.47 11.08
N ILE A 24 -2.96 -18.31 11.53
CA ILE A 24 -2.58 -18.39 12.93
C ILE A 24 -2.58 -16.98 13.52
N LEU A 25 -3.37 -16.75 14.55
CA LEU A 25 -3.46 -15.48 15.27
C LEU A 25 -2.67 -15.60 16.57
N ARG A 26 -1.66 -14.74 16.75
CA ARG A 26 -0.79 -14.73 17.92
C ARG A 26 -0.87 -13.39 18.64
N ARG A 27 -1.06 -13.43 19.95
CA ARG A 27 -0.94 -12.25 20.79
C ARG A 27 0.50 -11.73 20.76
N CYS A 28 0.63 -10.44 20.52
CA CYS A 28 1.91 -9.75 20.47
C CYS A 28 1.70 -8.28 20.85
N ASP A 29 1.58 -8.01 22.14
CA ASP A 29 1.28 -6.66 22.65
C ASP A 29 2.44 -5.69 22.35
N ALA A 30 3.67 -6.20 22.27
CA ALA A 30 4.86 -5.44 21.88
C ALA A 30 5.81 -6.30 21.05
N LEU A 31 6.52 -5.67 20.11
CA LEU A 31 7.50 -6.35 19.25
C LEU A 31 8.84 -6.50 19.99
N GLU A 32 8.81 -7.25 21.10
CA GLU A 32 10.02 -7.64 21.83
C GLU A 32 10.77 -8.71 21.02
N PRO A 33 12.10 -8.60 20.83
CA PRO A 33 12.85 -9.46 19.91
C PRO A 33 12.65 -10.95 20.14
N ASP A 34 12.80 -11.43 21.38
CA ASP A 34 12.75 -12.87 21.69
C ASP A 34 11.32 -13.42 21.58
N ILE A 35 10.32 -12.67 22.04
CA ILE A 35 8.89 -13.02 21.91
C ILE A 35 8.50 -13.08 20.43
N THR A 36 8.85 -12.04 19.68
CA THR A 36 8.53 -11.96 18.26
C THR A 36 9.18 -13.10 17.47
N ARG A 37 10.45 -13.41 17.78
CA ARG A 37 11.18 -14.53 17.15
C ARG A 37 10.55 -15.88 17.50
N GLY A 38 10.14 -16.08 18.74
CA GLY A 38 9.43 -17.28 19.18
C GLY A 38 8.13 -17.49 18.41
N ILE A 39 7.29 -16.44 18.33
CA ILE A 39 6.04 -16.45 17.56
C ILE A 39 6.29 -16.83 16.08
N LEU A 40 7.29 -16.21 15.44
CA LEU A 40 7.63 -16.53 14.05
C LEU A 40 8.08 -17.98 13.90
N ALA A 41 8.97 -18.45 14.78
CA ALA A 41 9.52 -19.80 14.72
C ALA A 41 8.43 -20.86 14.86
N GLU A 42 7.60 -20.77 15.89
CA GLU A 42 6.50 -21.70 16.14
C GLU A 42 5.49 -21.70 14.99
N SER A 43 4.98 -20.52 14.61
CA SER A 43 3.92 -20.42 13.61
C SER A 43 4.37 -20.85 12.21
N LEU A 44 5.61 -20.52 11.80
CA LEU A 44 6.16 -20.98 10.53
C LEU A 44 6.44 -22.48 10.53
N GLN A 45 6.87 -23.04 11.66
CA GLN A 45 7.05 -24.49 11.82
C GLN A 45 5.70 -25.22 11.72
N ASP A 46 4.64 -24.71 12.36
CA ASP A 46 3.28 -25.27 12.29
C ASP A 46 2.71 -25.28 10.87
N LEU A 47 3.07 -24.27 10.07
CA LEU A 47 2.71 -24.18 8.66
C LEU A 47 3.69 -24.92 7.73
N GLY A 48 4.74 -25.55 8.25
CA GLY A 48 5.76 -26.22 7.45
C GLY A 48 6.62 -25.29 6.61
N LEU A 49 6.65 -23.98 6.92
CA LEU A 49 7.34 -22.96 6.14
C LEU A 49 8.78 -22.79 6.61
N ARG A 50 9.70 -22.82 5.66
CA ARG A 50 11.15 -22.68 5.92
C ARG A 50 11.78 -21.73 4.90
N PRO A 51 12.04 -20.46 5.27
CA PRO A 51 12.76 -19.53 4.40
C PRO A 51 14.17 -20.02 4.13
N ARG A 52 14.47 -20.38 2.87
CA ARG A 52 15.78 -20.89 2.43
C ARG A 52 16.18 -20.26 1.10
N GLY A 53 17.46 -20.43 0.73
CA GLY A 53 17.99 -19.85 -0.50
C GLY A 53 18.01 -18.32 -0.45
N LYS A 54 17.69 -17.69 -1.55
CA LYS A 54 17.54 -16.23 -1.63
C LYS A 54 16.13 -15.83 -1.16
N VAL A 55 16.04 -15.28 0.04
CA VAL A 55 14.76 -14.84 0.64
C VAL A 55 14.52 -13.37 0.31
N LEU A 56 13.35 -13.07 -0.23
CA LEU A 56 12.88 -11.69 -0.36
C LEU A 56 11.75 -11.43 0.64
N ILE A 57 12.02 -10.56 1.58
CA ILE A 57 11.03 -10.02 2.52
C ILE A 57 10.48 -8.74 1.93
N LYS A 58 9.17 -8.69 1.72
CA LYS A 58 8.49 -7.50 1.27
C LYS A 58 7.57 -6.94 2.35
N PRO A 59 7.98 -5.87 3.07
CA PRO A 59 7.10 -5.15 3.97
C PRO A 59 6.13 -4.25 3.22
N ASN A 60 5.18 -3.66 3.93
CA ASN A 60 4.41 -2.51 3.45
C ASN A 60 5.16 -1.22 3.81
N VAL A 61 5.54 -0.42 2.82
CA VAL A 61 6.07 0.94 3.06
C VAL A 61 5.51 1.89 2.01
N VAL A 62 4.31 2.42 2.25
CA VAL A 62 3.69 3.42 1.36
C VAL A 62 4.29 4.80 1.60
N SER A 63 4.42 5.19 2.86
CA SER A 63 4.99 6.46 3.32
C SER A 63 5.56 6.27 4.71
N ALA A 64 6.46 7.15 5.11
CA ALA A 64 7.00 7.23 6.45
C ALA A 64 7.55 8.63 6.69
N ASN A 65 7.38 9.14 7.89
CA ASN A 65 8.04 10.37 8.36
C ASN A 65 8.17 10.28 9.89
N ARG A 66 9.38 10.38 10.39
CA ARG A 66 9.67 10.26 11.83
C ARG A 66 8.94 11.30 12.69
N GLY A 67 8.52 12.43 12.10
CA GLY A 67 7.83 13.50 12.82
C GLY A 67 6.32 13.29 12.93
N TYR A 68 5.66 12.67 11.94
CA TYR A 68 4.19 12.66 11.90
C TYR A 68 3.54 11.49 11.15
N ILE A 69 4.28 10.63 10.44
CA ILE A 69 3.72 9.43 9.79
C ILE A 69 4.28 8.18 10.44
N HIS A 70 3.48 7.59 11.29
CA HIS A 70 3.73 6.33 11.95
C HIS A 70 2.63 5.33 11.59
N HIS A 71 2.87 4.04 11.80
CA HIS A 71 1.89 2.95 11.63
C HIS A 71 1.29 2.80 10.21
N SER A 72 1.81 3.55 9.20
CA SER A 72 1.45 3.36 7.80
C SER A 72 2.24 2.24 7.13
N TYR A 73 3.28 1.75 7.80
CA TYR A 73 4.23 0.74 7.34
C TYR A 73 4.37 -0.39 8.37
N THR A 74 4.83 -1.54 7.91
CA THR A 74 5.18 -2.68 8.77
C THR A 74 6.30 -2.27 9.71
N ASP A 75 6.20 -2.59 10.98
CA ASP A 75 7.23 -2.21 11.95
C ASP A 75 8.57 -2.87 11.60
N PRO A 76 9.66 -2.09 11.48
CA PRO A 76 10.98 -2.62 11.13
C PRO A 76 11.52 -3.60 12.17
N ARG A 77 11.05 -3.57 13.43
CA ARG A 77 11.43 -4.53 14.47
C ARG A 77 10.92 -5.93 14.12
N LEU A 78 9.69 -6.05 13.63
CA LEU A 78 9.14 -7.33 13.15
C LEU A 78 9.95 -7.85 11.95
N VAL A 79 10.27 -6.97 11.00
CA VAL A 79 11.08 -7.34 9.82
C VAL A 79 12.50 -7.74 10.22
N ALA A 80 13.08 -7.11 11.26
CA ALA A 80 14.38 -7.48 11.78
C ALA A 80 14.41 -8.92 12.31
N GLU A 81 13.36 -9.35 13.02
CA GLU A 81 13.27 -10.74 13.50
C GLU A 81 13.05 -11.73 12.34
N ALA A 82 12.29 -11.36 11.30
CA ALA A 82 12.17 -12.17 10.08
C ALA A 82 13.53 -12.31 9.35
N VAL A 83 14.33 -11.25 9.30
CA VAL A 83 15.71 -11.29 8.75
C VAL A 83 16.59 -12.25 9.56
N ARG A 84 16.62 -12.11 10.90
CA ARG A 84 17.39 -13.00 11.77
C ARG A 84 16.96 -14.46 11.62
N PHE A 85 15.64 -14.70 11.67
CA PHE A 85 15.08 -16.03 11.50
C PHE A 85 15.49 -16.68 10.17
N SER A 86 15.43 -15.92 9.07
CA SER A 86 15.82 -16.41 7.75
C SER A 86 17.31 -16.76 7.70
N LEU A 87 18.18 -15.89 8.19
CA LEU A 87 19.64 -16.12 8.19
C LEU A 87 20.03 -17.30 9.06
N THR A 88 19.48 -17.43 10.26
CA THR A 88 19.73 -18.58 11.15
C THR A 88 19.10 -19.87 10.62
N GLY A 89 18.02 -19.78 9.84
CA GLY A 89 17.33 -20.90 9.20
C GLY A 89 18.00 -21.41 7.92
N GLY A 90 19.13 -20.82 7.49
CA GLY A 90 19.92 -21.27 6.34
C GLY A 90 19.60 -20.55 5.02
N ALA A 91 19.01 -19.34 5.07
CA ALA A 91 18.96 -18.48 3.90
C ALA A 91 20.36 -18.06 3.46
N THR A 92 20.67 -18.18 2.17
CA THR A 92 21.96 -17.78 1.61
C THR A 92 22.06 -16.28 1.41
N GLN A 93 20.92 -15.61 1.24
CA GLN A 93 20.79 -14.16 1.12
C GLN A 93 19.40 -13.73 1.60
N VAL A 94 19.33 -12.63 2.33
CA VAL A 94 18.07 -11.99 2.69
C VAL A 94 18.03 -10.59 2.10
N SER A 95 17.02 -10.30 1.29
CA SER A 95 16.74 -8.98 0.75
C SER A 95 15.43 -8.44 1.36
N VAL A 96 15.42 -7.15 1.74
CA VAL A 96 14.22 -6.45 2.18
C VAL A 96 13.92 -5.36 1.15
N GLY A 97 12.79 -5.48 0.44
CA GLY A 97 12.52 -4.67 -0.74
C GLY A 97 11.15 -4.01 -0.78
N GLU A 98 11.11 -2.78 -1.31
CA GLU A 98 9.88 -2.02 -1.54
C GLU A 98 10.09 -0.94 -2.61
N SER A 99 9.00 -0.51 -3.24
CA SER A 99 9.01 0.61 -4.20
C SER A 99 8.44 1.91 -3.64
N GLY A 100 7.96 1.94 -2.39
CA GLY A 100 7.48 3.15 -1.70
C GLY A 100 6.26 3.82 -2.34
N GLY A 101 5.89 4.96 -1.83
CA GLY A 101 4.74 5.75 -2.30
C GLY A 101 5.00 6.54 -3.59
N PHE A 102 3.96 7.22 -4.07
CA PHE A 102 3.91 7.86 -5.38
C PHE A 102 4.94 8.98 -5.57
N GLY A 103 5.87 8.78 -6.53
CA GLY A 103 6.76 9.82 -7.01
C GLY A 103 7.83 10.33 -6.01
N ILE A 104 7.79 9.89 -4.76
CA ILE A 104 8.78 10.19 -3.74
C ILE A 104 9.85 9.09 -3.78
N PRO A 105 11.14 9.42 -3.59
CA PRO A 105 12.18 8.39 -3.54
C PRO A 105 11.90 7.36 -2.44
N SER A 106 11.79 6.08 -2.79
CA SER A 106 11.48 4.99 -1.84
C SER A 106 12.48 4.94 -0.70
N ARG A 107 13.75 5.20 -1.00
CA ARG A 107 14.81 5.18 -0.01
C ARG A 107 14.64 6.23 1.11
N LEU A 108 13.96 7.36 0.81
CA LEU A 108 13.56 8.32 1.85
C LEU A 108 12.63 7.64 2.85
N PHE A 109 11.58 6.96 2.38
CA PHE A 109 10.66 6.25 3.25
C PHE A 109 11.33 5.09 4.00
N LEU A 110 12.20 4.32 3.33
CA LEU A 110 12.96 3.26 3.97
C LEU A 110 13.86 3.78 5.11
N ARG A 111 14.45 4.99 4.93
CA ARG A 111 15.20 5.67 6.01
C ARG A 111 14.30 6.12 7.14
N GLU A 112 13.21 6.84 6.81
CA GLU A 112 12.30 7.41 7.79
C GLU A 112 11.60 6.32 8.63
N ALA A 113 11.32 5.16 8.04
CA ALA A 113 10.77 4.00 8.72
C ALA A 113 11.82 3.17 9.49
N GLY A 114 13.13 3.43 9.34
CA GLY A 114 14.18 2.69 10.03
C GLY A 114 14.71 1.43 9.32
N TYR A 115 14.23 1.14 8.10
CA TYR A 115 14.64 -0.08 7.37
C TYR A 115 16.11 -0.11 6.96
N LEU A 116 16.77 1.05 6.81
CA LEU A 116 18.18 1.07 6.43
C LEU A 116 19.09 0.43 7.48
N ASP A 117 18.65 0.35 8.74
CA ASP A 117 19.38 -0.29 9.83
C ASP A 117 19.41 -1.82 9.71
N LEU A 118 18.50 -2.43 8.93
CA LEU A 118 18.50 -3.88 8.68
C LEU A 118 19.76 -4.37 7.97
N LYS A 119 20.50 -3.47 7.32
CA LYS A 119 21.83 -3.78 6.76
C LYS A 119 22.83 -4.24 7.81
N LYS A 120 22.71 -3.74 9.05
CA LYS A 120 23.55 -4.15 10.19
C LYS A 120 23.34 -5.61 10.60
N LEU A 121 22.20 -6.19 10.19
CA LEU A 121 21.85 -7.59 10.41
C LEU A 121 22.28 -8.50 9.24
N GLY A 122 22.90 -7.95 8.19
CA GLY A 122 23.30 -8.71 7.00
C GLY A 122 22.25 -8.70 5.87
N ALA A 123 21.13 -8.01 6.01
CA ALA A 123 20.14 -7.91 4.95
C ALA A 123 20.53 -6.89 3.86
N ARG A 124 20.19 -7.19 2.61
CA ARG A 124 20.21 -6.21 1.52
C ARG A 124 18.91 -5.41 1.55
N VAL A 125 18.99 -4.09 1.75
CA VAL A 125 17.82 -3.20 1.65
C VAL A 125 17.76 -2.63 0.25
N VAL A 126 16.72 -2.99 -0.50
CA VAL A 126 16.58 -2.74 -1.94
C VAL A 126 15.41 -1.83 -2.27
N ASP A 127 15.57 -1.02 -3.31
CA ASP A 127 14.54 -0.15 -3.89
C ASP A 127 14.20 -0.67 -5.28
N PHE A 128 13.02 -1.25 -5.46
CA PHE A 128 12.58 -1.82 -6.74
C PHE A 128 12.50 -0.80 -7.89
N ASN A 129 12.56 0.51 -7.59
CA ASN A 129 12.66 1.55 -8.61
C ASN A 129 14.08 1.81 -9.13
N VAL A 130 15.09 1.19 -8.50
CA VAL A 130 16.51 1.47 -8.77
C VAL A 130 17.26 0.21 -9.17
N GLU A 131 16.85 -0.97 -8.71
CA GLU A 131 17.46 -2.23 -9.14
C GLU A 131 17.35 -2.44 -10.66
N PRO A 132 18.23 -3.24 -11.28
CA PRO A 132 18.03 -3.74 -12.62
C PRO A 132 16.68 -4.41 -12.75
N THR A 133 15.99 -4.15 -13.87
CA THR A 133 14.65 -4.69 -14.10
C THR A 133 14.60 -5.47 -15.41
N PHE A 134 13.71 -6.47 -15.46
CA PHE A 134 13.46 -7.31 -16.64
C PHE A 134 11.97 -7.21 -17.02
N PRO A 135 11.65 -7.13 -18.32
CA PRO A 135 10.27 -7.16 -18.76
C PRO A 135 9.71 -8.58 -18.58
N VAL A 136 8.55 -8.70 -17.95
CA VAL A 136 7.82 -9.96 -17.76
C VAL A 136 6.39 -9.77 -18.21
N GLU A 137 5.85 -10.74 -18.92
CA GLU A 137 4.44 -10.81 -19.24
C GLU A 137 3.69 -11.59 -18.16
N LEU A 138 2.47 -11.18 -17.85
CA LEU A 138 1.56 -11.90 -16.96
C LEU A 138 0.65 -12.77 -17.83
N SER A 139 0.83 -14.09 -17.80
CA SER A 139 0.07 -15.04 -18.63
C SER A 139 -1.42 -15.07 -18.25
N ARG A 140 -1.73 -14.77 -17.00
CA ARG A 140 -3.08 -14.69 -16.42
C ARG A 140 -3.58 -13.26 -16.26
N GLY A 141 -2.78 -12.24 -16.64
CA GLY A 141 -3.14 -10.83 -16.52
C GLY A 141 -4.25 -10.43 -17.50
N LEU A 142 -5.31 -9.79 -17.01
CA LEU A 142 -6.42 -9.30 -17.82
C LEU A 142 -6.25 -7.83 -18.22
N HIS A 143 -5.87 -6.99 -17.29
CA HIS A 143 -5.66 -5.55 -17.46
C HIS A 143 -4.19 -5.18 -17.39
N HIS A 144 -3.52 -5.60 -16.34
CA HIS A 144 -2.08 -5.41 -16.17
C HIS A 144 -1.37 -6.66 -16.74
N ARG A 145 -1.02 -6.60 -18.03
CA ARG A 145 -0.51 -7.77 -18.77
C ARG A 145 0.99 -7.95 -18.76
N GLY A 146 1.72 -6.96 -18.28
CA GLY A 146 3.17 -7.02 -18.21
C GLY A 146 3.72 -6.03 -17.19
N MET A 147 4.93 -6.30 -16.70
CA MET A 147 5.60 -5.45 -15.73
C MET A 147 7.12 -5.51 -15.88
N LEU A 148 7.79 -4.50 -15.34
CA LEU A 148 9.22 -4.52 -15.10
C LEU A 148 9.48 -5.17 -13.74
N LEU A 149 10.02 -6.37 -13.75
CA LEU A 149 10.34 -7.15 -12.56
C LEU A 149 11.73 -6.77 -12.04
N ALA A 150 11.84 -6.35 -10.79
CA ALA A 150 13.11 -6.07 -10.15
C ALA A 150 13.94 -7.35 -9.95
N SER A 151 15.26 -7.23 -10.04
CA SER A 151 16.19 -8.38 -9.99
C SER A 151 16.03 -9.20 -8.70
N SER A 152 15.78 -8.57 -7.57
CA SER A 152 15.56 -9.27 -6.29
C SER A 152 14.29 -10.12 -6.28
N LEU A 153 13.23 -9.72 -7.00
CA LEU A 153 12.01 -10.53 -7.19
C LEU A 153 12.28 -11.73 -8.10
N TYR A 154 13.03 -11.52 -9.17
CA TYR A 154 13.43 -12.59 -10.08
C TYR A 154 14.30 -13.65 -9.38
N GLU A 155 15.26 -13.21 -8.58
CA GLU A 155 16.23 -14.08 -7.93
C GLU A 155 15.64 -14.86 -6.75
N ALA A 156 14.56 -14.39 -6.14
CA ALA A 156 14.02 -14.95 -4.92
C ALA A 156 13.58 -16.42 -5.07
N ASP A 157 14.04 -17.24 -4.15
CA ASP A 157 13.63 -18.63 -3.97
C ASP A 157 12.46 -18.73 -2.98
N PHE A 158 12.36 -17.76 -2.03
CA PHE A 158 11.30 -17.65 -1.05
C PHE A 158 10.80 -16.22 -0.98
N LEU A 159 9.48 -16.01 -1.17
CA LEU A 159 8.80 -14.72 -1.05
C LEU A 159 8.07 -14.64 0.30
N TRP A 160 8.47 -13.68 1.12
CA TRP A 160 7.86 -13.45 2.42
C TRP A 160 7.19 -12.08 2.46
N TRP A 161 5.86 -12.05 2.35
CA TRP A 161 5.10 -10.81 2.45
C TRP A 161 4.82 -10.46 3.91
N MET A 162 5.12 -9.23 4.28
CA MET A 162 4.89 -8.70 5.62
C MET A 162 4.01 -7.44 5.54
N PRO A 163 2.70 -7.58 5.34
CA PRO A 163 1.79 -6.45 5.27
C PRO A 163 1.58 -5.78 6.63
N LYS A 164 1.14 -4.53 6.61
CA LYS A 164 0.54 -3.81 7.74
C LYS A 164 -0.96 -3.91 7.63
N LEU A 165 -1.64 -4.38 8.68
CA LEU A 165 -3.10 -4.39 8.71
C LEU A 165 -3.63 -2.96 8.83
N LYS A 166 -4.45 -2.52 7.88
CA LYS A 166 -5.05 -1.18 7.88
C LYS A 166 -6.21 -1.07 6.91
N TYR A 167 -7.11 -0.11 7.21
CA TYR A 167 -8.17 0.33 6.29
C TYR A 167 -7.58 0.98 5.04
N HIS A 168 -8.35 1.03 3.96
CA HIS A 168 -7.92 1.66 2.71
C HIS A 168 -9.02 2.52 2.10
N ILE A 169 -8.63 3.66 1.49
CA ILE A 169 -9.59 4.63 0.92
C ILE A 169 -10.20 4.22 -0.44
N CYS A 170 -9.57 3.31 -1.16
CA CYS A 170 -10.03 2.86 -2.49
C CYS A 170 -10.37 1.37 -2.53
N CYS A 171 -9.74 0.56 -1.69
CA CYS A 171 -10.01 -0.87 -1.52
C CYS A 171 -10.49 -1.10 -0.10
N THR A 172 -11.25 -2.14 0.16
CA THR A 172 -11.80 -2.44 1.48
C THR A 172 -10.70 -2.56 2.53
N VAL A 173 -9.64 -3.31 2.23
CA VAL A 173 -8.55 -3.61 3.17
C VAL A 173 -7.18 -3.45 2.51
N THR A 174 -6.19 -3.06 3.29
CA THR A 174 -4.78 -3.23 2.95
C THR A 174 -4.23 -4.41 3.74
N CYS A 175 -3.89 -5.49 3.06
CA CYS A 175 -3.21 -6.64 3.65
C CYS A 175 -2.36 -7.36 2.59
N ALA A 176 -2.39 -8.69 2.50
CA ALA A 176 -1.44 -9.50 1.74
C ALA A 176 -1.58 -9.36 0.23
N ILE A 177 -2.80 -9.47 -0.33
CA ILE A 177 -3.01 -9.43 -1.79
C ILE A 177 -2.63 -8.07 -2.35
N LYS A 178 -3.11 -7.00 -1.71
CA LYS A 178 -2.83 -5.63 -2.15
C LYS A 178 -1.35 -5.23 -2.00
N LEU A 179 -0.58 -5.94 -1.17
CA LEU A 179 0.86 -5.69 -1.00
C LEU A 179 1.61 -5.77 -2.33
N ASN A 180 1.10 -6.53 -3.31
CA ASN A 180 1.66 -6.68 -4.65
C ASN A 180 1.73 -5.37 -5.46
N ILE A 181 0.94 -4.36 -5.15
CA ILE A 181 1.09 -3.04 -5.78
C ILE A 181 2.50 -2.47 -5.55
N GLY A 182 3.14 -2.81 -4.44
CA GLY A 182 4.50 -2.38 -4.11
C GLY A 182 5.62 -3.17 -4.79
N ILE A 183 5.35 -4.20 -5.62
CA ILE A 183 6.38 -4.82 -6.47
C ILE A 183 6.59 -4.06 -7.78
N LEU A 184 5.65 -3.18 -8.15
CA LEU A 184 5.71 -2.37 -9.37
C LEU A 184 6.64 -1.17 -9.21
N THR A 185 7.26 -0.77 -10.31
CA THR A 185 7.95 0.52 -10.39
C THR A 185 6.96 1.69 -10.24
N HIS A 186 7.46 2.88 -9.91
CA HIS A 186 6.59 4.07 -9.79
C HIS A 186 5.77 4.36 -11.05
N ARG A 187 6.37 4.13 -12.23
CA ARG A 187 5.70 4.37 -13.52
C ARG A 187 4.53 3.41 -13.71
N GLU A 188 4.76 2.13 -13.49
CA GLU A 188 3.76 1.08 -13.71
C GLU A 188 2.67 1.10 -12.64
N ARG A 189 2.99 1.54 -11.42
CA ARG A 189 2.01 1.65 -10.34
C ARG A 189 0.82 2.52 -10.71
N MET A 190 1.02 3.57 -11.51
CA MET A 190 -0.06 4.48 -11.90
C MET A 190 -0.95 3.93 -13.01
N LEU A 191 -0.48 2.95 -13.78
CA LEU A 191 -1.32 2.27 -14.77
C LEU A 191 -2.45 1.53 -14.06
N TYR A 192 -3.69 1.73 -14.50
CA TYR A 192 -4.88 1.10 -13.90
C TYR A 192 -5.04 1.34 -12.39
N HIS A 193 -4.46 2.43 -11.86
CA HIS A 193 -4.65 2.86 -10.48
C HIS A 193 -5.89 3.78 -10.38
N ASP A 194 -6.99 3.29 -10.91
CA ASP A 194 -8.28 3.92 -11.07
C ASP A 194 -9.38 2.93 -10.63
N ASP A 195 -10.50 2.91 -11.30
CA ASP A 195 -11.60 1.97 -11.06
C ASP A 195 -11.28 0.51 -11.41
N ARG A 196 -10.09 0.22 -12.02
CA ARG A 196 -9.58 -1.14 -12.30
C ARG A 196 -8.49 -1.58 -11.32
N LEU A 197 -8.36 -0.90 -10.20
CA LEU A 197 -7.33 -1.22 -9.21
C LEU A 197 -7.49 -2.64 -8.65
N ASP A 198 -8.72 -3.09 -8.43
CA ASP A 198 -8.98 -4.43 -7.91
C ASP A 198 -8.54 -5.51 -8.89
N GLU A 199 -8.86 -5.36 -10.18
CA GLU A 199 -8.43 -6.27 -11.24
C GLU A 199 -6.90 -6.31 -11.35
N LYS A 200 -6.25 -5.15 -11.28
CA LYS A 200 -4.78 -5.06 -11.29
C LYS A 200 -4.14 -5.77 -10.10
N ILE A 201 -4.69 -5.61 -8.91
CA ILE A 201 -4.19 -6.30 -7.70
C ILE A 201 -4.18 -7.82 -7.94
N VAL A 202 -5.24 -8.36 -8.56
CA VAL A 202 -5.37 -9.79 -8.84
C VAL A 202 -4.44 -10.23 -9.98
N ASP A 203 -4.26 -9.41 -11.01
CA ASP A 203 -3.30 -9.71 -12.10
C ASP A 203 -1.88 -9.91 -11.56
N LEU A 204 -1.47 -9.11 -10.57
CA LEU A 204 -0.15 -9.19 -9.96
C LEU A 204 0.07 -10.43 -9.09
N LEU A 205 -1.00 -11.13 -8.67
CA LEU A 205 -0.87 -12.36 -7.87
C LEU A 205 -0.09 -13.45 -8.61
N GLU A 206 -0.10 -13.47 -9.93
CA GLU A 206 0.67 -14.46 -10.70
C GLU A 206 2.16 -14.43 -10.29
N ILE A 207 2.74 -13.25 -10.18
CA ILE A 207 4.17 -13.06 -9.86
C ILE A 207 4.40 -12.91 -8.37
N GLY A 208 3.49 -12.23 -7.69
CA GLY A 208 3.61 -11.84 -6.29
C GLY A 208 2.88 -12.75 -5.30
N TYR A 209 2.57 -14.02 -5.67
CA TYR A 209 2.01 -14.96 -4.69
C TYR A 209 3.10 -15.38 -3.69
N PRO A 210 2.99 -15.03 -2.39
CA PRO A 210 4.06 -15.29 -1.43
C PRO A 210 4.09 -16.76 -0.99
N ASP A 211 5.24 -17.16 -0.44
CA ASP A 211 5.40 -18.44 0.25
C ASP A 211 4.93 -18.35 1.70
N ALA A 212 5.09 -17.18 2.33
CA ALA A 212 4.65 -16.88 3.67
C ALA A 212 4.08 -15.46 3.77
N VAL A 213 3.09 -15.28 4.62
CA VAL A 213 2.53 -13.98 5.00
C VAL A 213 2.62 -13.82 6.50
N VAL A 214 3.21 -12.72 6.97
CA VAL A 214 3.18 -12.32 8.39
C VAL A 214 2.68 -10.88 8.46
N THR A 215 1.45 -10.72 8.90
CA THR A 215 0.78 -9.42 8.99
C THR A 215 1.06 -8.77 10.35
N ASP A 216 1.62 -7.57 10.29
CA ASP A 216 1.75 -6.68 11.45
C ASP A 216 0.37 -6.08 11.79
N ALA A 217 -0.24 -6.58 12.84
CA ALA A 217 -1.48 -6.11 13.43
C ALA A 217 -1.29 -5.67 14.89
N VAL A 218 -0.06 -5.31 15.30
CA VAL A 218 0.17 -4.75 16.64
C VAL A 218 -0.51 -3.40 16.76
N GLU A 219 -0.29 -2.52 15.79
CA GLU A 219 -1.00 -1.24 15.64
C GLU A 219 -1.73 -1.23 14.32
N VAL A 220 -3.05 -1.16 14.32
CA VAL A 220 -3.88 -1.15 13.11
C VAL A 220 -4.14 0.28 12.65
N GLY A 221 -3.87 0.57 11.39
CA GLY A 221 -4.07 1.89 10.81
C GLY A 221 -5.51 2.11 10.32
N HIS A 222 -6.11 3.25 10.69
CA HIS A 222 -7.42 3.69 10.20
C HIS A 222 -7.39 5.16 9.75
N GLY A 223 -8.48 5.64 9.14
CA GLY A 223 -8.54 6.98 8.54
C GLY A 223 -7.95 6.98 7.13
N TYR A 224 -6.72 7.42 6.96
CA TYR A 224 -6.03 7.45 5.68
C TYR A 224 -4.79 6.52 5.68
N GLU A 225 -4.73 5.56 4.76
CA GLU A 225 -3.75 4.46 4.79
C GLU A 225 -2.28 4.86 4.71
N SER A 226 -1.99 6.04 4.13
CA SER A 226 -0.61 6.54 4.02
C SER A 226 -0.19 7.46 5.15
N ALA A 227 -1.13 7.93 5.98
CA ALA A 227 -0.88 8.73 7.18
C ALA A 227 -1.95 8.42 8.25
N PRO A 228 -2.05 7.17 8.70
CA PRO A 228 -3.16 6.71 9.51
C PRO A 228 -3.11 7.22 10.95
N HIS A 229 -4.28 7.24 11.59
CA HIS A 229 -4.38 7.03 13.02
C HIS A 229 -4.18 5.55 13.31
N SER A 230 -3.86 5.18 14.55
CA SER A 230 -3.72 3.78 14.93
C SER A 230 -4.54 3.43 16.15
N VAL A 231 -4.92 2.16 16.22
CA VAL A 231 -5.44 1.52 17.41
C VAL A 231 -4.58 0.32 17.73
N HIS A 232 -4.27 0.14 19.00
CA HIS A 232 -3.51 -1.02 19.47
C HIS A 232 -4.37 -2.28 19.41
N LEU A 233 -3.90 -3.29 18.69
CA LEU A 233 -4.57 -4.58 18.55
C LEU A 233 -3.76 -5.72 19.17
N GLY A 234 -2.44 -5.54 19.30
CA GLY A 234 -1.55 -6.46 19.98
C GLY A 234 -1.49 -7.86 19.35
N ALA A 235 -1.45 -7.94 18.02
CA ALA A 235 -1.49 -9.24 17.33
C ALA A 235 -0.54 -9.34 16.13
N LEU A 236 -0.10 -10.57 15.85
CA LEU A 236 0.50 -10.98 14.58
C LEU A 236 -0.39 -12.04 13.94
N LEU A 237 -0.56 -11.96 12.61
CA LEU A 237 -1.31 -12.94 11.83
C LEU A 237 -0.33 -13.64 10.88
N ILE A 238 -0.31 -14.95 10.86
CA ILE A 238 0.62 -15.75 10.07
C ILE A 238 -0.14 -16.74 9.20
N ALA A 239 0.20 -16.84 7.91
CA ALA A 239 -0.41 -17.75 6.96
C ALA A 239 0.56 -18.15 5.83
N ASP A 240 0.25 -19.24 5.15
CA ASP A 240 0.89 -19.65 3.89
C ASP A 240 0.12 -19.17 2.64
N ASP A 241 -1.06 -18.60 2.83
CA ASP A 241 -1.98 -18.18 1.77
C ASP A 241 -2.40 -16.72 1.93
N PRO A 242 -2.09 -15.84 0.95
CA PRO A 242 -2.45 -14.42 1.03
C PRO A 242 -3.96 -14.16 0.94
N VAL A 243 -4.72 -15.05 0.27
CA VAL A 243 -6.18 -14.91 0.14
C VAL A 243 -6.86 -15.26 1.45
N ALA A 244 -6.45 -16.37 2.10
CA ALA A 244 -6.91 -16.74 3.42
C ALA A 244 -6.59 -15.66 4.46
N MET A 245 -5.38 -15.06 4.39
CA MET A 245 -4.98 -13.94 5.22
C MET A 245 -5.93 -12.74 5.07
N ASP A 246 -6.25 -12.35 3.84
CA ASP A 246 -7.11 -11.18 3.58
C ASP A 246 -8.57 -11.43 3.97
N ILE A 247 -9.07 -12.69 3.89
CA ILE A 247 -10.39 -13.08 4.43
C ILE A 247 -10.45 -12.79 5.93
N VAL A 248 -9.43 -13.22 6.69
CA VAL A 248 -9.38 -12.99 8.14
C VAL A 248 -9.17 -11.52 8.47
N ALA A 249 -8.34 -10.82 7.70
CA ALA A 249 -8.12 -9.38 7.82
C ALA A 249 -9.43 -8.58 7.65
N CYS A 250 -10.27 -8.93 6.65
CA CYS A 250 -11.60 -8.34 6.49
C CYS A 250 -12.46 -8.53 7.72
N ARG A 251 -12.56 -9.76 8.24
CA ARG A 251 -13.35 -10.08 9.44
C ARG A 251 -12.88 -9.25 10.66
N ILE A 252 -11.58 -9.16 10.90
CA ILE A 252 -11.00 -8.36 12.00
C ILE A 252 -11.36 -6.89 11.84
N LEU A 253 -11.28 -6.33 10.63
CA LEU A 253 -11.62 -4.93 10.37
C LEU A 253 -13.14 -4.67 10.28
N GLY A 254 -13.97 -5.71 10.36
CA GLY A 254 -15.42 -5.63 10.38
C GLY A 254 -16.11 -5.53 9.04
N PHE A 255 -15.44 -5.98 8.00
CA PHE A 255 -16.01 -6.13 6.68
C PHE A 255 -16.44 -7.58 6.42
N ASP A 256 -17.52 -7.77 5.67
CA ASP A 256 -17.74 -9.06 5.03
C ASP A 256 -16.68 -9.24 3.94
N PRO A 257 -15.93 -10.36 3.92
CA PRO A 257 -14.96 -10.63 2.85
C PRO A 257 -15.56 -10.51 1.44
N ARG A 258 -16.86 -10.76 1.28
CA ARG A 258 -17.61 -10.63 0.01
C ARG A 258 -17.68 -9.19 -0.50
N GLU A 259 -17.52 -8.20 0.36
CA GLU A 259 -17.50 -6.77 -0.02
C GLU A 259 -16.15 -6.36 -0.61
N SER A 260 -15.10 -7.16 -0.43
CA SER A 260 -13.78 -6.89 -0.98
C SER A 260 -13.66 -7.42 -2.42
N ARG A 261 -13.81 -6.51 -3.40
CA ARG A 261 -13.83 -6.88 -4.82
C ARG A 261 -12.57 -7.62 -5.26
N HIS A 262 -11.37 -7.14 -4.91
CA HIS A 262 -10.13 -7.84 -5.29
C HIS A 262 -9.99 -9.22 -4.64
N LEU A 263 -10.53 -9.40 -3.44
CA LEU A 263 -10.53 -10.69 -2.77
C LEU A 263 -11.45 -11.69 -3.50
N MET A 264 -12.67 -11.27 -3.81
CA MET A 264 -13.61 -12.13 -4.56
C MET A 264 -13.09 -12.46 -5.96
N LEU A 265 -12.55 -11.47 -6.69
CA LEU A 265 -11.91 -11.69 -7.99
C LEU A 265 -10.71 -12.66 -7.91
N ALA A 266 -9.92 -12.61 -6.84
CA ALA A 266 -8.81 -13.55 -6.66
C ALA A 266 -9.34 -14.99 -6.53
N MET A 267 -10.37 -15.20 -5.71
CA MET A 267 -11.01 -16.52 -5.53
C MET A 267 -11.67 -17.00 -6.84
N GLU A 268 -12.40 -16.15 -7.55
CA GLU A 268 -13.01 -16.45 -8.86
C GLU A 268 -11.96 -16.90 -9.89
N ARG A 269 -10.74 -16.35 -9.81
CA ARG A 269 -9.62 -16.72 -10.69
C ARG A 269 -8.81 -17.90 -10.18
N GLY A 270 -9.29 -18.60 -9.14
CA GLY A 270 -8.70 -19.81 -8.59
C GLY A 270 -7.47 -19.59 -7.72
N TYR A 271 -7.31 -18.39 -7.13
CA TYR A 271 -6.33 -18.15 -6.08
C TYR A 271 -6.96 -18.38 -4.70
N GLY A 272 -6.22 -19.01 -3.79
CA GLY A 272 -6.66 -19.24 -2.42
C GLY A 272 -7.71 -20.33 -2.24
N PRO A 273 -8.49 -20.31 -1.14
CA PRO A 273 -9.51 -21.30 -0.82
C PRO A 273 -10.69 -21.22 -1.80
N LYS A 274 -11.41 -22.34 -1.96
CA LYS A 274 -12.62 -22.40 -2.81
C LYS A 274 -13.80 -21.64 -2.21
N SER A 275 -13.89 -21.60 -0.89
CA SER A 275 -14.89 -20.85 -0.13
C SER A 275 -14.22 -20.03 0.97
N ILE A 276 -14.83 -18.91 1.34
CA ILE A 276 -14.40 -18.13 2.51
C ILE A 276 -14.54 -18.93 3.82
N ASP A 277 -15.39 -19.95 3.82
CA ASP A 277 -15.65 -20.82 4.98
C ASP A 277 -14.60 -21.95 5.11
N ASP A 278 -13.79 -22.18 4.07
CA ASP A 278 -12.69 -23.15 4.11
C ASP A 278 -11.47 -22.64 4.91
N VAL A 279 -11.47 -21.34 5.28
CA VAL A 279 -10.36 -20.75 6.04
C VAL A 279 -10.44 -21.16 7.50
N LYS A 280 -9.39 -21.81 7.98
CA LYS A 280 -9.26 -22.19 9.39
C LYS A 280 -8.48 -21.12 10.15
N VAL A 281 -9.04 -20.65 11.26
CA VAL A 281 -8.39 -19.69 12.15
C VAL A 281 -7.99 -20.40 13.43
N GLU A 282 -6.74 -20.28 13.80
CA GLU A 282 -6.15 -20.93 14.96
C GLU A 282 -5.27 -19.92 15.73
N GLY A 283 -4.85 -20.26 16.95
CA GLY A 283 -3.94 -19.44 17.74
C GLY A 283 -4.42 -19.17 19.15
N ASP A 284 -3.83 -18.18 19.79
CA ASP A 284 -4.06 -17.81 21.19
C ASP A 284 -4.97 -16.60 21.38
N ILE A 285 -5.47 -16.02 20.29
CA ILE A 285 -6.44 -14.93 20.26
C ILE A 285 -7.46 -15.17 19.13
N THR A 286 -8.71 -14.73 19.30
CA THR A 286 -9.77 -14.96 18.33
C THR A 286 -10.05 -13.74 17.45
N VAL A 287 -10.71 -13.95 16.31
CA VAL A 287 -11.17 -12.87 15.41
C VAL A 287 -12.11 -11.93 16.16
N GLU A 288 -13.02 -12.48 16.99
CA GLU A 288 -14.01 -11.69 17.74
C GLU A 288 -13.33 -10.75 18.74
N GLN A 289 -12.29 -11.24 19.43
CA GLN A 289 -11.50 -10.40 20.35
C GLN A 289 -10.82 -9.25 19.62
N LEU A 290 -10.19 -9.52 18.46
CA LEU A 290 -9.55 -8.51 17.65
C LEU A 290 -10.59 -7.55 17.04
N ARG A 291 -11.73 -8.05 16.60
CA ARG A 291 -12.83 -7.25 16.04
C ARG A 291 -13.42 -6.28 17.06
N ALA A 292 -13.47 -6.65 18.34
CA ALA A 292 -13.95 -5.76 19.40
C ALA A 292 -13.13 -4.47 19.48
N ALA A 293 -11.81 -4.54 19.31
CA ALA A 293 -10.93 -3.37 19.33
C ALA A 293 -11.04 -2.50 18.07
N THR A 294 -11.51 -3.06 16.94
CA THR A 294 -11.69 -2.31 15.68
C THR A 294 -13.15 -1.87 15.47
N HIS A 295 -14.05 -2.16 16.41
CA HIS A 295 -15.46 -1.79 16.29
C HIS A 295 -15.65 -0.29 16.18
N GLY A 296 -16.42 0.14 15.17
CA GLY A 296 -16.71 1.56 14.92
C GLY A 296 -15.58 2.35 14.26
N LEU A 297 -14.44 1.73 13.95
CA LEU A 297 -13.41 2.38 13.17
C LEU A 297 -13.83 2.46 11.70
N GLU A 298 -13.63 3.63 11.12
CA GLU A 298 -13.91 3.91 9.71
C GLU A 298 -12.70 4.52 9.02
N SER A 299 -12.68 4.45 7.69
CA SER A 299 -11.78 5.25 6.88
C SER A 299 -12.42 6.62 6.63
N GLU A 300 -11.99 7.65 7.34
CA GLU A 300 -12.53 9.02 7.23
C GLU A 300 -12.51 9.57 5.81
N TYR A 301 -11.52 9.15 5.01
CA TYR A 301 -11.33 9.58 3.63
C TYR A 301 -11.96 8.61 2.60
N GLN A 302 -12.67 7.59 3.02
CA GLN A 302 -13.33 6.68 2.07
C GLN A 302 -14.40 7.45 1.29
N ASP A 303 -15.23 8.22 1.98
CA ASP A 303 -16.14 9.20 1.37
C ASP A 303 -15.62 10.62 1.61
N ILE A 304 -15.15 11.27 0.55
CA ILE A 304 -14.60 12.64 0.63
C ILE A 304 -15.64 13.66 1.10
N GLN A 305 -16.93 13.40 0.93
CA GLN A 305 -18.01 14.29 1.38
C GLN A 305 -18.15 14.31 2.90
N LYS A 306 -17.66 13.27 3.60
CA LYS A 306 -17.66 13.18 5.06
C LYS A 306 -16.50 13.92 5.72
N VAL A 307 -15.50 14.34 4.95
CA VAL A 307 -14.34 15.08 5.48
C VAL A 307 -14.78 16.46 5.97
N LYS A 308 -14.53 16.73 7.25
CA LYS A 308 -14.86 18.03 7.87
C LYS A 308 -13.92 19.12 7.35
N THR A 309 -14.41 19.91 6.39
CA THR A 309 -13.63 20.98 5.75
C THR A 309 -14.56 22.00 5.09
N PRO A 310 -14.17 23.30 4.99
CA PRO A 310 -14.87 24.27 4.16
C PRO A 310 -14.72 24.05 2.65
N ILE A 311 -13.84 23.13 2.23
CA ILE A 311 -13.64 22.81 0.82
C ILE A 311 -14.81 21.94 0.32
N ARG A 312 -15.47 22.34 -0.74
CA ARG A 312 -16.55 21.58 -1.39
C ARG A 312 -15.97 20.64 -2.45
N PHE A 313 -16.44 19.39 -2.49
CA PHE A 313 -15.98 18.40 -3.46
C PHE A 313 -17.05 18.10 -4.49
N TYR A 314 -16.70 18.21 -5.76
CA TYR A 314 -17.53 17.94 -6.91
C TYR A 314 -16.89 16.84 -7.74
N ASN A 315 -17.38 15.61 -7.54
CA ASN A 315 -16.79 14.43 -8.16
C ASN A 315 -17.61 14.03 -9.37
N GLY A 316 -17.01 14.16 -10.54
CA GLY A 316 -17.59 13.73 -11.81
C GLY A 316 -17.14 12.32 -12.19
N VAL A 317 -17.57 11.90 -13.37
CA VAL A 317 -17.25 10.60 -13.94
C VAL A 317 -16.01 10.65 -14.83
N ASP A 318 -15.41 9.52 -15.07
CA ASP A 318 -14.40 9.32 -16.11
C ASP A 318 -15.08 9.48 -17.49
N PRO A 319 -14.58 10.35 -18.39
CA PRO A 319 -15.24 10.62 -19.67
C PRO A 319 -15.24 9.41 -20.62
N GLU A 320 -14.27 8.49 -20.50
CA GLU A 320 -14.18 7.31 -21.35
C GLU A 320 -15.07 6.17 -20.86
N ARG A 321 -15.28 6.07 -19.55
CA ARG A 321 -15.96 4.95 -18.91
C ARG A 321 -17.34 5.28 -18.37
N GLY A 322 -17.68 6.56 -18.26
CA GLY A 322 -18.97 7.04 -17.76
C GLY A 322 -19.23 6.73 -16.27
N ARG A 323 -18.21 6.27 -15.53
CA ARG A 323 -18.31 5.93 -14.12
C ARG A 323 -17.25 6.63 -13.29
N PHE A 324 -17.42 6.61 -11.98
CA PHE A 324 -16.58 7.32 -11.03
C PHE A 324 -15.13 6.78 -11.00
N CYS A 325 -14.14 7.69 -11.06
CA CYS A 325 -12.72 7.34 -11.04
C CYS A 325 -12.18 7.39 -9.60
N HIS A 326 -12.30 6.29 -8.86
CA HIS A 326 -11.88 6.22 -7.45
C HIS A 326 -10.36 6.22 -7.25
N GLY A 327 -9.64 5.52 -8.10
CA GLY A 327 -8.19 5.31 -7.96
C GLY A 327 -7.32 6.40 -8.60
N GLY A 328 -7.93 7.42 -9.19
CA GLY A 328 -7.23 8.46 -9.94
C GLY A 328 -7.00 9.76 -9.17
N CYS A 329 -7.46 10.86 -9.75
CA CYS A 329 -7.27 12.21 -9.19
C CYS A 329 -7.91 12.38 -7.81
N LEU A 330 -9.08 11.78 -7.57
CA LEU A 330 -9.76 11.84 -6.29
C LEU A 330 -8.94 11.17 -5.17
N ALA A 331 -8.36 9.98 -5.45
CA ALA A 331 -7.49 9.30 -4.49
C ALA A 331 -6.24 10.15 -4.18
N ALA A 332 -5.66 10.80 -5.18
CA ALA A 332 -4.53 11.70 -4.98
C ALA A 332 -4.92 12.92 -4.12
N VAL A 333 -6.10 13.50 -4.31
CA VAL A 333 -6.64 14.60 -3.47
C VAL A 333 -6.84 14.13 -2.04
N LYS A 334 -7.54 13.01 -1.84
CA LYS A 334 -7.74 12.38 -0.52
C LYS A 334 -6.41 12.17 0.19
N GLY A 335 -5.44 11.61 -0.53
CA GLY A 335 -4.11 11.33 -0.02
C GLY A 335 -3.33 12.55 0.42
N CYS A 336 -3.38 13.61 -0.37
CA CYS A 336 -2.72 14.86 -0.01
C CYS A 336 -3.39 15.54 1.19
N LEU A 337 -4.73 15.60 1.23
CA LEU A 337 -5.47 16.19 2.36
C LEU A 337 -5.20 15.43 3.66
N GLY A 338 -5.28 14.08 3.65
CA GLY A 338 -4.98 13.25 4.82
C GLY A 338 -3.54 13.42 5.32
N THR A 339 -2.57 13.48 4.41
CA THR A 339 -1.17 13.74 4.77
C THR A 339 -0.95 15.14 5.33
N ILE A 340 -1.61 16.15 4.77
CA ILE A 340 -1.56 17.54 5.24
C ILE A 340 -2.17 17.65 6.64
N ASP A 341 -3.32 17.01 6.86
CA ASP A 341 -3.97 17.04 8.18
C ASP A 341 -3.15 16.30 9.24
N LYS A 342 -2.49 15.18 8.86
CA LYS A 342 -1.58 14.47 9.75
C LYS A 342 -0.33 15.28 10.08
N TYR A 343 0.22 16.01 9.08
CA TYR A 343 1.35 16.92 9.29
C TYR A 343 1.02 18.06 10.26
N LYS A 344 -0.17 18.65 10.14
CA LYS A 344 -0.67 19.66 11.03
C LYS A 344 -2.15 19.42 11.38
N PRO A 345 -2.43 18.71 12.47
CA PRO A 345 -3.77 18.27 12.81
C PRO A 345 -4.81 19.38 12.84
N GLY A 346 -5.98 19.13 12.25
CA GLY A 346 -7.10 20.04 12.11
C GLY A 346 -6.89 21.14 11.07
N SER A 347 -5.81 21.11 10.28
CA SER A 347 -5.57 22.11 9.23
C SER A 347 -6.59 22.04 8.10
N VAL A 348 -7.03 20.83 7.74
CA VAL A 348 -8.04 20.63 6.69
C VAL A 348 -9.41 21.18 7.13
N ALA A 349 -9.76 21.04 8.40
CA ALA A 349 -10.99 21.62 8.95
C ALA A 349 -10.98 23.16 8.98
N ARG A 350 -9.79 23.77 9.00
CA ARG A 350 -9.58 25.22 9.00
C ARG A 350 -9.16 25.79 7.65
N ALA A 351 -9.30 25.02 6.58
CA ALA A 351 -8.99 25.46 5.23
C ALA A 351 -9.81 26.69 4.82
N LYS A 352 -9.33 27.46 3.85
CA LYS A 352 -10.13 28.51 3.21
C LYS A 352 -11.24 27.85 2.38
N GLU A 353 -12.38 28.54 2.28
CA GLU A 353 -13.47 28.12 1.39
C GLU A 353 -13.01 27.99 -0.06
N GLY A 354 -13.61 27.05 -0.77
CA GLY A 354 -13.37 26.82 -2.17
C GLY A 354 -13.94 25.49 -2.66
N ALA A 355 -13.57 25.09 -3.85
CA ALA A 355 -14.05 23.87 -4.46
C ALA A 355 -12.92 23.07 -5.11
N ILE A 356 -13.00 21.74 -5.02
CA ILE A 356 -12.20 20.81 -5.79
C ILE A 356 -13.12 20.02 -6.71
N VAL A 357 -12.79 19.99 -8.00
CA VAL A 357 -13.55 19.28 -9.03
C VAL A 357 -12.66 18.21 -9.65
N THR A 358 -13.18 16.99 -9.80
CA THR A 358 -12.51 15.87 -10.50
C THR A 358 -13.46 15.28 -11.56
N GLY A 359 -12.91 14.78 -12.67
CA GLY A 359 -13.69 14.15 -13.74
C GLY A 359 -14.66 15.10 -14.45
N VAL A 360 -15.61 14.54 -15.21
CA VAL A 360 -16.67 15.30 -15.86
C VAL A 360 -17.84 15.46 -14.91
N TYR A 361 -17.96 16.65 -14.32
CA TYR A 361 -19.03 16.97 -13.37
C TYR A 361 -20.21 17.64 -14.08
N ARG A 362 -21.39 17.10 -13.88
CA ARG A 362 -22.66 17.62 -14.42
C ARG A 362 -23.41 18.38 -13.33
N GLY A 363 -23.45 19.70 -13.45
CA GLY A 363 -24.09 20.60 -12.50
C GLY A 363 -23.24 21.82 -12.17
N ASP A 364 -23.80 22.70 -11.36
CA ASP A 364 -23.15 23.94 -10.97
C ASP A 364 -22.13 23.72 -9.86
N VAL A 365 -21.01 24.42 -9.95
CA VAL A 365 -19.93 24.43 -8.97
C VAL A 365 -19.89 25.78 -8.26
N ASN A 366 -19.97 25.76 -6.93
CA ASN A 366 -19.89 26.96 -6.10
C ASN A 366 -18.67 26.87 -5.15
N ALA A 367 -17.67 27.72 -5.37
CA ALA A 367 -16.48 27.84 -4.55
C ALA A 367 -16.58 28.90 -3.46
N CYS A 368 -17.77 29.40 -3.13
CA CYS A 368 -18.01 30.41 -2.08
C CYS A 368 -17.07 31.65 -2.19
N GLY A 369 -16.82 32.14 -3.40
CA GLY A 369 -15.88 33.25 -3.63
C GLY A 369 -14.40 32.87 -3.59
N GLY A 370 -14.06 31.65 -3.17
CA GLY A 370 -12.71 31.11 -3.14
C GLY A 370 -12.23 30.54 -4.50
N VAL A 371 -11.26 29.65 -4.42
CA VAL A 371 -10.68 29.00 -5.61
C VAL A 371 -11.49 27.75 -6.00
N ALA A 372 -11.87 27.65 -7.29
CA ALA A 372 -12.31 26.40 -7.89
C ALA A 372 -11.09 25.71 -8.53
N LEU A 373 -10.62 24.60 -7.93
CA LEU A 373 -9.49 23.82 -8.38
C LEU A 373 -9.97 22.63 -9.19
N LEU A 374 -9.76 22.64 -10.50
CA LEU A 374 -10.11 21.54 -11.41
C LEU A 374 -8.89 20.61 -11.53
N VAL A 375 -9.04 19.36 -11.04
CA VAL A 375 -7.92 18.43 -10.87
C VAL A 375 -8.04 17.28 -11.87
N GLY A 376 -7.03 17.16 -12.72
CA GLY A 376 -6.95 16.15 -13.78
C GLY A 376 -7.21 16.74 -15.17
N SER A 377 -6.49 16.20 -16.17
CA SER A 377 -6.60 16.67 -17.57
C SER A 377 -8.00 16.51 -18.16
N CYS A 378 -8.75 15.48 -17.72
CA CYS A 378 -10.12 15.21 -18.18
C CYS A 378 -11.18 16.07 -17.46
N THR A 379 -10.81 16.84 -16.42
CA THR A 379 -11.80 17.56 -15.60
C THR A 379 -12.52 18.64 -16.37
N LYS A 380 -13.84 18.50 -16.42
CA LYS A 380 -14.77 19.42 -17.08
C LYS A 380 -16.00 19.63 -16.18
N VAL A 381 -16.53 20.83 -16.20
CA VAL A 381 -17.82 21.16 -15.56
C VAL A 381 -18.84 21.45 -16.66
N GLU A 382 -19.92 20.67 -16.67
CA GLU A 382 -21.08 20.88 -17.54
C GLU A 382 -22.16 21.63 -16.74
N GLY A 383 -21.87 22.90 -16.44
CA GLY A 383 -22.66 23.83 -15.64
C GLY A 383 -21.88 25.12 -15.39
N ARG A 384 -22.43 25.97 -14.54
CA ARG A 384 -21.80 27.25 -14.17
C ARG A 384 -20.77 27.03 -13.07
N ILE A 385 -19.63 27.70 -13.15
CA ILE A 385 -18.65 27.79 -12.06
C ILE A 385 -18.74 29.18 -11.44
N THR A 386 -19.14 29.25 -10.17
CA THR A 386 -19.11 30.47 -9.36
C THR A 386 -17.91 30.40 -8.42
N ALA A 387 -16.88 31.20 -8.73
CA ALA A 387 -15.62 31.20 -7.97
C ALA A 387 -14.92 32.55 -8.13
N GLY A 388 -14.16 32.97 -7.13
CA GLY A 388 -13.26 34.14 -7.24
C GLY A 388 -12.09 33.88 -8.19
N ARG A 389 -11.62 32.63 -8.28
CA ARG A 389 -10.56 32.19 -9.22
C ARG A 389 -10.75 30.73 -9.62
N ILE A 390 -10.52 30.46 -10.90
CA ILE A 390 -10.49 29.09 -11.43
C ILE A 390 -9.02 28.72 -11.71
N LYS A 391 -8.59 27.56 -11.20
CA LYS A 391 -7.25 26.99 -11.46
C LYS A 391 -7.40 25.56 -12.00
N ARG A 392 -6.63 25.22 -13.03
CA ARG A 392 -6.59 23.88 -13.62
C ARG A 392 -5.25 23.21 -13.33
N LEU A 393 -5.30 21.93 -12.97
CA LEU A 393 -4.13 21.07 -12.79
C LEU A 393 -4.23 19.91 -13.76
N GLY A 394 -3.29 19.80 -14.69
CA GLY A 394 -3.24 18.71 -15.66
C GLY A 394 -2.52 17.47 -15.11
N GLY A 395 -2.86 16.32 -15.68
CA GLY A 395 -2.31 15.00 -15.36
C GLY A 395 -3.42 13.93 -15.37
N CYS A 396 -3.10 12.68 -15.67
CA CYS A 396 -4.01 11.55 -15.57
C CYS A 396 -3.24 10.31 -15.10
N PRO A 397 -3.36 9.95 -13.81
CA PRO A 397 -3.85 10.79 -12.72
C PRO A 397 -2.89 11.96 -12.42
N ILE A 398 -3.40 12.90 -11.63
CA ILE A 398 -2.60 14.05 -11.17
C ILE A 398 -1.41 13.60 -10.30
N GLY A 399 -0.25 14.24 -10.46
CA GLY A 399 0.89 14.00 -9.61
C GLY A 399 0.70 14.54 -8.18
N THR A 400 0.97 13.73 -7.16
CA THR A 400 0.85 14.13 -5.75
C THR A 400 1.73 15.34 -5.40
N LYS A 401 2.93 15.46 -5.98
CA LYS A 401 3.77 16.64 -5.80
C LYS A 401 3.05 17.93 -6.20
N GLN A 402 2.39 17.93 -7.36
CA GLN A 402 1.66 19.08 -7.86
C GLN A 402 0.51 19.48 -6.93
N LEU A 403 -0.15 18.50 -6.30
CA LEU A 403 -1.19 18.75 -5.29
C LEU A 403 -0.60 19.32 -4.00
N PHE A 404 0.51 18.76 -3.49
CA PHE A 404 1.17 19.28 -2.28
C PHE A 404 1.65 20.73 -2.40
N PHE A 405 1.87 21.22 -3.61
CA PHE A 405 2.11 22.65 -3.86
C PHE A 405 0.81 23.42 -4.11
N SER A 406 -0.15 22.86 -4.80
CA SER A 406 -1.34 23.60 -5.23
C SER A 406 -2.40 23.77 -4.14
N LEU A 407 -2.63 22.74 -3.31
CA LEU A 407 -3.61 22.79 -2.22
C LEU A 407 -3.28 23.86 -1.16
N PRO A 408 -2.00 24.00 -0.72
CA PRO A 408 -1.63 25.08 0.21
C PRO A 408 -1.96 26.47 -0.32
N PHE A 409 -1.59 26.76 -1.57
CA PHE A 409 -1.84 28.06 -2.17
C PHE A 409 -3.33 28.32 -2.46
N ALA A 410 -4.10 27.29 -2.81
CA ALA A 410 -5.52 27.43 -3.09
C ALA A 410 -6.36 27.61 -1.83
N PHE A 411 -6.05 26.87 -0.77
CA PHE A 411 -6.91 26.73 0.40
C PHE A 411 -6.23 27.15 1.72
N GLY A 412 -5.04 27.74 1.68
CA GLY A 412 -4.30 28.19 2.87
C GLY A 412 -3.84 27.03 3.77
N LEU A 413 -3.64 25.85 3.18
CA LEU A 413 -3.21 24.67 3.92
C LEU A 413 -1.69 24.67 4.14
N PRO A 414 -1.18 24.06 5.22
CA PRO A 414 0.24 23.83 5.37
C PRO A 414 0.71 22.75 4.38
N SER A 415 2.00 22.77 3.99
CA SER A 415 2.57 21.71 3.16
C SER A 415 3.80 21.11 3.82
N PRO A 416 3.86 19.79 4.02
CA PRO A 416 5.06 19.13 4.49
C PRO A 416 6.24 19.35 3.52
N MET A 417 5.99 19.54 2.23
CA MET A 417 7.02 19.80 1.22
C MET A 417 7.71 21.17 1.37
N LEU A 418 7.11 22.08 2.17
CA LEU A 418 7.68 23.40 2.49
C LEU A 418 8.42 23.39 3.85
N SER A 419 8.42 22.28 4.58
CA SER A 419 9.26 22.13 5.77
C SER A 419 10.74 22.02 5.33
N LEU A 420 11.62 22.78 5.98
CA LEU A 420 13.05 22.78 5.61
C LEU A 420 13.66 21.37 5.69
N ARG A 421 13.35 20.64 6.77
CA ARG A 421 13.82 19.25 6.95
C ARG A 421 13.37 18.33 5.81
N ASP A 422 12.09 18.32 5.51
CA ASP A 422 11.52 17.37 4.54
C ASP A 422 11.90 17.76 3.11
N ALA A 423 12.01 19.05 2.80
CA ALA A 423 12.48 19.56 1.52
C ALA A 423 13.96 19.15 1.27
N VAL A 424 14.85 19.35 2.23
CA VAL A 424 16.27 18.96 2.13
C VAL A 424 16.41 17.44 1.94
N LEU A 425 15.69 16.66 2.74
CA LEU A 425 15.71 15.19 2.61
C LEU A 425 15.19 14.74 1.25
N PHE A 426 14.11 15.36 0.79
CA PHE A 426 13.53 15.04 -0.52
C PHE A 426 14.51 15.32 -1.67
N VAL A 427 15.20 16.48 -1.66
CA VAL A 427 16.21 16.83 -2.65
C VAL A 427 17.37 15.84 -2.59
N PHE A 428 17.92 15.59 -1.41
CA PHE A 428 19.02 14.64 -1.22
C PHE A 428 18.70 13.26 -1.78
N PHE A 429 17.56 12.67 -1.40
CA PHE A 429 17.17 11.33 -1.88
C PHE A 429 16.74 11.30 -3.35
N SER A 430 16.33 12.44 -3.91
CA SER A 430 16.07 12.53 -5.35
C SER A 430 17.38 12.47 -6.14
N ILE A 431 18.43 13.12 -5.67
CA ILE A 431 19.78 13.07 -6.23
C ILE A 431 20.38 11.66 -6.05
N ASP A 432 20.30 11.07 -4.84
CA ASP A 432 20.76 9.70 -4.58
C ASP A 432 20.09 8.69 -5.54
N LYS A 433 18.77 8.81 -5.76
CA LYS A 433 18.04 7.97 -6.71
C LYS A 433 18.55 8.11 -8.13
N PHE A 434 18.84 9.32 -8.57
CA PHE A 434 19.38 9.58 -9.92
C PHE A 434 20.73 8.86 -10.11
N PHE A 435 21.68 9.06 -9.20
CA PHE A 435 23.00 8.42 -9.30
C PHE A 435 22.91 6.88 -9.20
N ARG A 436 22.06 6.35 -8.34
CA ARG A 436 21.88 4.88 -8.23
C ARG A 436 21.35 4.27 -9.51
N ARG A 437 20.46 4.96 -10.21
CA ARG A 437 19.96 4.48 -11.52
C ARG A 437 21.05 4.48 -12.57
N LEU A 438 21.96 5.46 -12.56
CA LEU A 438 23.09 5.49 -13.48
C LEU A 438 24.07 4.35 -13.23
N ILE A 439 24.22 3.89 -11.99
CA ILE A 439 25.13 2.80 -11.62
C ILE A 439 24.47 1.44 -11.90
N ALA A 440 23.16 1.33 -11.80
CA ALA A 440 22.42 0.09 -11.96
C ALA A 440 22.06 -0.25 -13.43
N GLY A 441 22.05 0.74 -14.32
CA GLY A 441 21.78 0.60 -15.75
C GLY A 441 23.01 0.66 -16.60
#